data_8a1a01d60c041752c95414e79eddddc2
#
_entry.id   8a1a01d60c041752c95414e79eddddc2
#
_cell.length_a   1.000
_cell.length_b   1.000
_cell.length_c   1.000
_cell.angle_alpha   90.00
_cell.angle_beta   90.00
_cell.angle_gamma   90.00
#
_symmetry.space_group_name_H-M   'P 1'
#
loop_
_entity.id
_entity.type
_entity.pdbx_description
1 polymer ?
#
loop_
_entity_poly.entity_id
_entity_poly.type
_entity_poly.pdbx_seq_one_letter_code
_entity_poly.pdbx_strand_id
1 'polypeptide(L)'
;IRHTDEMRSILEVGSEQLPVNRESTERQDQGEHIQMYVIKKDGTKEDFNVQKVITAVNKSAARIMYHFTEEEVAFICRFAQERAQSLQKEDITIEEMHNIVEGALESVNPAVAKSYRDYRNYKMDFIHMMDDVYTKSQSIRYIGDKSNANTDSALVATKRSLIFNELNKELYRKFFMTRDELQACKDGYIYIHDQSARLDTMNCCLFNVGAVLSGGFEMGNVWYNEPKTLDTAFDVMGDIILSTAAQQYGGFTVPEVDKILAPYAEKSFRKYQEEFLDSCDPSWENVEEHAVRYAQKKVRRDCDQGWQGIEYKLNTVGSSRGDYPFVTVTLGLGTSDFEKVIAISLLEVH
;
A
#
# COMPACT_ATOMS: atom_id res chain seq x y z
N ILE A 1 9.97 -8.75 -9.46
CA ILE A 1 10.78 -8.26 -10.60
C ILE A 1 10.73 -9.24 -11.79
N ARG A 2 10.55 -10.55 -11.59
CA ARG A 2 10.44 -11.53 -12.72
C ARG A 2 9.04 -11.63 -13.35
N HIS A 3 7.99 -11.13 -12.71
CA HIS A 3 6.60 -11.18 -13.24
C HIS A 3 6.23 -9.97 -14.12
N THR A 4 7.01 -8.90 -14.11
CA THR A 4 6.75 -7.69 -14.92
C THR A 4 7.20 -7.82 -16.38
N ASP A 5 8.17 -8.66 -16.65
CA ASP A 5 8.66 -8.87 -18.02
C ASP A 5 7.76 -9.81 -18.83
N GLU A 6 7.10 -10.77 -18.20
CA GLU A 6 6.08 -11.61 -18.85
C GLU A 6 4.81 -10.84 -19.24
N MET A 7 4.43 -9.82 -18.50
CA MET A 7 3.26 -8.98 -18.84
C MET A 7 3.55 -8.02 -20.00
N ARG A 8 4.81 -7.64 -20.22
CA ARG A 8 5.19 -6.77 -21.35
C ARG A 8 5.27 -7.51 -22.68
N SER A 9 5.69 -8.77 -22.70
CA SER A 9 5.77 -9.59 -23.91
C SER A 9 4.39 -9.97 -24.47
N ILE A 10 3.33 -9.92 -23.67
CA ILE A 10 1.96 -10.23 -24.10
C ILE A 10 1.32 -9.04 -24.86
N LEU A 11 1.87 -7.84 -24.75
CA LEU A 11 1.32 -6.64 -25.40
C LEU A 11 1.94 -6.31 -26.76
N GLU A 12 3.05 -6.96 -27.17
CA GLU A 12 3.79 -6.61 -28.38
C GLU A 12 3.77 -7.65 -29.50
N VAL A 13 3.05 -8.76 -29.37
CA VAL A 13 2.97 -9.76 -30.45
C VAL A 13 1.68 -9.60 -31.25
N GLY A 14 1.79 -9.04 -32.43
CA GLY A 14 0.77 -9.25 -33.44
C GLY A 14 0.41 -8.11 -34.37
N SER A 15 1.34 -7.60 -35.15
CA SER A 15 1.01 -6.96 -36.42
C SER A 15 1.87 -7.50 -37.56
N GLU A 16 1.66 -8.78 -37.90
CA GLU A 16 2.07 -9.27 -39.21
C GLU A 16 0.82 -9.57 -40.03
N GLN A 17 0.67 -8.78 -41.09
CA GLN A 17 -0.37 -8.93 -42.10
C GLN A 17 0.01 -10.09 -43.03
N LEU A 18 -0.81 -11.12 -43.07
CA LEU A 18 -0.77 -12.16 -44.13
C LEU A 18 -1.50 -11.63 -45.37
N PRO A 19 -1.00 -11.88 -46.57
CA PRO A 19 -1.57 -11.37 -47.81
C PRO A 19 -2.88 -12.11 -48.17
N VAL A 20 -3.92 -11.35 -48.39
CA VAL A 20 -5.22 -11.85 -48.86
C VAL A 20 -5.19 -11.88 -50.38
N ASN A 21 -5.30 -13.08 -50.93
CA ASN A 21 -5.53 -13.30 -52.34
C ASN A 21 -6.97 -12.91 -52.70
N ARG A 22 -7.13 -11.92 -53.61
CA ARG A 22 -8.42 -11.56 -54.20
C ARG A 22 -8.59 -12.31 -55.49
N GLU A 23 -9.57 -13.23 -55.52
CA GLU A 23 -10.28 -13.54 -56.76
C GLU A 23 -11.69 -14.10 -56.47
N SER A 24 -12.63 -13.29 -56.85
CA SER A 24 -13.96 -13.48 -57.40
C SER A 24 -14.81 -14.71 -57.06
N THR A 25 -16.01 -14.45 -56.53
CA THR A 25 -17.26 -14.85 -57.25
C THR A 25 -18.42 -13.97 -56.72
N GLU A 26 -18.93 -13.12 -57.61
CA GLU A 26 -20.24 -12.44 -57.49
C GLU A 26 -21.35 -13.50 -57.59
N ARG A 27 -22.16 -13.60 -56.53
CA ARG A 27 -23.57 -13.97 -56.63
C ARG A 27 -24.40 -13.00 -55.79
N GLN A 28 -25.16 -12.21 -56.53
CA GLN A 28 -26.19 -11.32 -55.99
C GLN A 28 -27.23 -12.17 -55.27
N ASP A 29 -27.35 -11.97 -53.96
CA ASP A 29 -28.59 -12.25 -53.22
C ASP A 29 -29.02 -10.90 -52.58
N GLN A 30 -30.11 -10.34 -53.14
CA GLN A 30 -30.70 -9.09 -52.66
C GLN A 30 -31.59 -9.42 -51.45
N GLY A 31 -30.92 -9.59 -50.30
CA GLY A 31 -31.55 -9.40 -48.98
C GLY A 31 -31.18 -8.02 -48.47
N GLU A 32 -32.15 -7.25 -47.99
CA GLU A 32 -31.90 -5.96 -47.37
C GLU A 32 -30.84 -6.15 -46.24
N HIS A 33 -29.61 -5.75 -46.53
CA HIS A 33 -28.57 -5.68 -45.52
C HIS A 33 -28.87 -4.57 -44.53
N ILE A 34 -29.56 -4.90 -43.44
CA ILE A 34 -29.69 -3.98 -42.29
C ILE A 34 -28.25 -3.74 -41.79
N GLN A 35 -27.79 -2.54 -41.96
CA GLN A 35 -26.49 -2.14 -41.41
C GLN A 35 -26.58 -2.16 -39.89
N MET A 36 -25.81 -3.07 -39.24
CA MET A 36 -25.86 -3.27 -37.81
C MET A 36 -24.70 -2.56 -37.13
N TYR A 37 -24.98 -1.97 -36.00
CA TYR A 37 -23.99 -1.28 -35.18
C TYR A 37 -23.89 -1.91 -33.80
N VAL A 38 -22.71 -1.81 -33.22
CA VAL A 38 -22.47 -2.20 -31.80
C VAL A 38 -22.25 -0.97 -30.97
N ILE A 39 -23.08 -0.76 -29.97
CA ILE A 39 -22.95 0.32 -28.99
C ILE A 39 -22.00 -0.15 -27.88
N LYS A 40 -20.86 0.53 -27.74
CA LYS A 40 -19.90 0.31 -26.68
C LYS A 40 -20.40 0.89 -25.34
N LYS A 41 -19.70 0.54 -24.25
CA LYS A 41 -20.01 1.04 -22.90
C LYS A 41 -19.88 2.56 -22.74
N ASP A 42 -19.00 3.18 -23.51
CA ASP A 42 -18.83 4.65 -23.55
C ASP A 42 -19.89 5.37 -24.42
N GLY A 43 -20.86 4.61 -24.95
CA GLY A 43 -21.90 5.11 -25.84
C GLY A 43 -21.45 5.29 -27.30
N THR A 44 -20.20 4.98 -27.64
CA THR A 44 -19.73 5.07 -29.03
C THR A 44 -20.38 3.95 -29.88
N LYS A 45 -20.73 4.29 -31.11
CA LYS A 45 -21.37 3.40 -32.08
C LYS A 45 -20.34 2.99 -33.11
N GLU A 46 -20.17 1.69 -33.32
CA GLU A 46 -19.27 1.11 -34.32
C GLU A 46 -20.01 0.10 -35.20
N ASP A 47 -19.57 -0.02 -36.46
CA ASP A 47 -20.08 -1.07 -37.35
C ASP A 47 -19.80 -2.45 -36.78
N PHE A 48 -20.79 -3.35 -36.90
CA PHE A 48 -20.60 -4.75 -36.56
C PHE A 48 -19.50 -5.36 -37.41
N ASN A 49 -18.48 -5.89 -36.77
CA ASN A 49 -17.31 -6.47 -37.45
C ASN A 49 -17.00 -7.85 -36.91
N VAL A 50 -17.26 -8.86 -37.72
CA VAL A 50 -17.03 -10.26 -37.42
C VAL A 50 -15.55 -10.55 -37.08
N GLN A 51 -14.61 -9.83 -37.68
CA GLN A 51 -13.18 -9.99 -37.40
C GLN A 51 -12.83 -9.67 -35.93
N LYS A 52 -13.55 -8.74 -35.31
CA LYS A 52 -13.41 -8.46 -33.86
C LYS A 52 -13.90 -9.64 -33.01
N VAL A 53 -14.95 -10.33 -33.47
CA VAL A 53 -15.44 -11.56 -32.81
C VAL A 53 -14.36 -12.66 -32.90
N ILE A 54 -13.82 -12.91 -34.09
CA ILE A 54 -12.74 -13.90 -34.30
C ILE A 54 -11.54 -13.60 -33.39
N THR A 55 -11.13 -12.34 -33.32
CA THR A 55 -10.01 -11.93 -32.46
C THR A 55 -10.31 -12.20 -30.98
N ALA A 56 -11.50 -11.90 -30.51
CA ALA A 56 -11.90 -12.11 -29.11
C ALA A 56 -11.96 -13.59 -28.73
N VAL A 57 -12.54 -14.42 -29.59
CA VAL A 57 -12.67 -15.87 -29.33
C VAL A 57 -11.31 -16.56 -29.36
N ASN A 58 -10.43 -16.22 -30.33
CA ASN A 58 -9.08 -16.76 -30.40
C ASN A 58 -8.23 -16.41 -29.17
N LYS A 59 -8.35 -15.17 -28.65
CA LYS A 59 -7.69 -14.80 -27.38
C LYS A 59 -8.19 -15.63 -26.20
N SER A 60 -9.46 -16.00 -26.17
CA SER A 60 -10.02 -16.82 -25.09
C SER A 60 -9.61 -18.29 -25.21
N ALA A 61 -9.53 -18.82 -26.43
CA ALA A 61 -9.03 -20.15 -26.72
C ALA A 61 -7.52 -20.27 -26.35
N ALA A 62 -6.71 -19.29 -26.72
CA ALA A 62 -5.29 -19.27 -26.42
C ALA A 62 -4.99 -19.32 -24.91
N ARG A 63 -5.84 -18.72 -24.03
CA ARG A 63 -5.69 -18.79 -22.58
C ARG A 63 -5.75 -20.20 -22.00
N ILE A 64 -6.45 -21.11 -22.69
CA ILE A 64 -6.58 -22.51 -22.29
C ILE A 64 -5.84 -23.45 -23.27
N MET A 65 -4.93 -22.90 -24.08
CA MET A 65 -4.13 -23.62 -25.08
C MET A 65 -4.99 -24.38 -26.10
N TYR A 66 -6.17 -23.86 -26.44
CA TYR A 66 -7.04 -24.42 -27.47
C TYR A 66 -6.87 -23.64 -28.76
N HIS A 67 -6.90 -24.34 -29.88
CA HIS A 67 -6.85 -23.79 -31.23
C HIS A 67 -8.08 -24.22 -32.00
N PHE A 68 -8.84 -23.27 -32.51
CA PHE A 68 -9.99 -23.53 -33.34
C PHE A 68 -9.59 -24.03 -34.72
N THR A 69 -10.36 -24.95 -35.25
CA THR A 69 -10.32 -25.33 -36.67
C THR A 69 -10.99 -24.26 -37.54
N GLU A 70 -10.71 -24.26 -38.84
CA GLU A 70 -11.35 -23.30 -39.77
C GLU A 70 -12.88 -23.47 -39.79
N GLU A 71 -13.37 -24.73 -39.65
CA GLU A 71 -14.80 -25.03 -39.59
C GLU A 71 -15.47 -24.47 -38.34
N GLU A 72 -14.80 -24.56 -37.18
CA GLU A 72 -15.29 -23.99 -35.91
C GLU A 72 -15.34 -22.46 -35.95
N VAL A 73 -14.30 -21.82 -36.52
CA VAL A 73 -14.30 -20.37 -36.72
C VAL A 73 -15.44 -19.93 -37.64
N ALA A 74 -15.63 -20.65 -38.77
CA ALA A 74 -16.70 -20.37 -39.72
C ALA A 74 -18.09 -20.51 -39.06
N PHE A 75 -18.27 -21.53 -38.20
CA PHE A 75 -19.50 -21.73 -37.45
C PHE A 75 -19.74 -20.59 -36.49
N ILE A 76 -18.74 -20.17 -35.67
CA ILE A 76 -18.86 -19.08 -34.71
C ILE A 76 -19.25 -17.79 -35.43
N CYS A 77 -18.62 -17.48 -36.55
CA CYS A 77 -18.92 -16.30 -37.35
C CYS A 77 -20.36 -16.30 -37.87
N ARG A 78 -20.79 -17.39 -38.44
CA ARG A 78 -22.14 -17.57 -38.98
C ARG A 78 -23.17 -17.45 -37.85
N PHE A 79 -22.97 -18.18 -36.76
CA PHE A 79 -23.87 -18.13 -35.62
C PHE A 79 -23.99 -16.70 -35.06
N ALA A 80 -22.86 -15.96 -34.91
CA ALA A 80 -22.86 -14.61 -34.42
C ALA A 80 -23.62 -13.64 -35.35
N GLN A 81 -23.45 -13.78 -36.67
CA GLN A 81 -24.17 -12.97 -37.66
C GLN A 81 -25.67 -13.28 -37.68
N GLU A 82 -26.05 -14.55 -37.76
CA GLU A 82 -27.47 -14.98 -37.79
C GLU A 82 -28.20 -14.56 -36.52
N ARG A 83 -27.54 -14.71 -35.34
CA ARG A 83 -28.14 -14.36 -34.06
C ARG A 83 -28.26 -12.86 -33.89
N ALA A 84 -27.27 -12.10 -34.34
CA ALA A 84 -27.33 -10.63 -34.34
C ALA A 84 -28.48 -10.12 -35.24
N GLN A 85 -28.60 -10.68 -36.45
CA GLN A 85 -29.69 -10.37 -37.39
C GLN A 85 -31.06 -10.73 -36.82
N SER A 86 -31.17 -11.87 -36.11
CA SER A 86 -32.43 -12.31 -35.51
C SER A 86 -32.97 -11.38 -34.44
N LEU A 87 -32.15 -10.47 -33.89
CA LEU A 87 -32.62 -9.44 -32.96
C LEU A 87 -33.45 -8.34 -33.63
N GLN A 88 -33.40 -8.22 -34.97
CA GLN A 88 -34.08 -7.20 -35.75
C GLN A 88 -33.87 -5.76 -35.24
N LYS A 89 -32.63 -5.48 -34.74
CA LYS A 89 -32.23 -4.18 -34.23
C LYS A 89 -31.09 -3.63 -35.09
N GLU A 90 -31.10 -2.32 -35.36
CA GLU A 90 -29.97 -1.62 -35.95
C GLU A 90 -28.83 -1.49 -34.96
N ASP A 91 -29.13 -1.28 -33.69
CA ASP A 91 -28.19 -1.05 -32.59
C ASP A 91 -28.21 -2.24 -31.62
N ILE A 92 -27.07 -2.94 -31.50
CA ILE A 92 -26.87 -4.04 -30.57
C ILE A 92 -25.92 -3.58 -29.47
N THR A 93 -26.27 -3.77 -28.22
CA THR A 93 -25.36 -3.43 -27.10
C THR A 93 -24.17 -4.40 -27.07
N ILE A 94 -23.05 -3.92 -26.52
CA ILE A 94 -21.88 -4.79 -26.34
C ILE A 94 -22.17 -6.00 -25.44
N GLU A 95 -23.15 -5.87 -24.53
CA GLU A 95 -23.57 -6.96 -23.66
C GLU A 95 -24.35 -8.03 -24.41
N GLU A 96 -25.32 -7.62 -25.27
CA GLU A 96 -26.02 -8.53 -26.17
C GLU A 96 -25.03 -9.25 -27.09
N MET A 97 -24.01 -8.53 -27.61
CA MET A 97 -22.97 -9.12 -28.45
C MET A 97 -22.13 -10.15 -27.69
N HIS A 98 -21.78 -9.88 -26.44
CA HIS A 98 -21.07 -10.85 -25.61
C HIS A 98 -21.88 -12.12 -25.37
N ASN A 99 -23.18 -12.00 -25.15
CA ASN A 99 -24.07 -13.16 -24.94
C ASN A 99 -24.20 -14.01 -26.22
N ILE A 100 -24.25 -13.36 -27.37
CA ILE A 100 -24.26 -14.06 -28.68
C ILE A 100 -22.96 -14.86 -28.89
N VAL A 101 -21.81 -14.22 -28.66
CA VAL A 101 -20.50 -14.88 -28.80
C VAL A 101 -20.34 -16.02 -27.80
N GLU A 102 -20.78 -15.83 -26.57
CA GLU A 102 -20.74 -16.87 -25.53
C GLU A 102 -21.61 -18.08 -25.94
N GLY A 103 -22.82 -17.86 -26.48
CA GLY A 103 -23.67 -18.91 -26.98
C GLY A 103 -23.06 -19.70 -28.17
N ALA A 104 -22.35 -19.01 -29.07
CA ALA A 104 -21.60 -19.66 -30.14
C ALA A 104 -20.48 -20.55 -29.60
N LEU A 105 -19.72 -20.02 -28.60
CA LEU A 105 -18.65 -20.78 -27.98
C LEU A 105 -19.12 -21.99 -27.16
N GLU A 106 -20.24 -21.87 -26.44
CA GLU A 106 -20.84 -23.01 -25.74
C GLU A 106 -21.20 -24.15 -26.68
N SER A 107 -21.63 -23.82 -27.92
CA SER A 107 -21.96 -24.81 -28.93
C SER A 107 -20.75 -25.52 -29.55
N VAL A 108 -19.56 -24.88 -29.53
CA VAL A 108 -18.32 -25.39 -30.09
C VAL A 108 -17.43 -26.01 -29.03
N ASN A 109 -17.13 -25.27 -27.98
CA ASN A 109 -16.29 -25.71 -26.88
C ASN A 109 -16.64 -25.00 -25.56
N PRO A 110 -17.34 -25.68 -24.63
CA PRO A 110 -17.74 -25.10 -23.34
C PRO A 110 -16.57 -24.61 -22.48
N ALA A 111 -15.37 -25.18 -22.60
CA ALA A 111 -14.20 -24.74 -21.87
C ALA A 111 -13.72 -23.36 -22.36
N VAL A 112 -13.77 -23.11 -23.66
CA VAL A 112 -13.46 -21.80 -24.25
C VAL A 112 -14.54 -20.79 -23.90
N ALA A 113 -15.81 -21.18 -23.90
CA ALA A 113 -16.91 -20.33 -23.46
C ALA A 113 -16.72 -19.88 -22.01
N LYS A 114 -16.35 -20.82 -21.14
CA LYS A 114 -16.00 -20.50 -19.74
C LYS A 114 -14.84 -19.52 -19.66
N SER A 115 -13.74 -19.75 -20.38
CA SER A 115 -12.58 -18.83 -20.42
C SER A 115 -12.97 -17.43 -20.90
N TYR A 116 -13.86 -17.32 -21.89
CA TYR A 116 -14.38 -16.05 -22.39
C TYR A 116 -15.21 -15.32 -21.34
N ARG A 117 -16.13 -16.02 -20.67
CA ARG A 117 -16.99 -15.51 -19.59
C ARG A 117 -16.17 -15.06 -18.37
N ASP A 118 -15.23 -15.89 -17.93
CA ASP A 118 -14.39 -15.62 -16.77
C ASP A 118 -13.54 -14.36 -17.00
N TYR A 119 -12.97 -14.18 -18.17
CA TYR A 119 -12.22 -12.96 -18.51
C TYR A 119 -13.10 -11.71 -18.57
N ARG A 120 -14.30 -11.82 -19.16
CA ARG A 120 -15.28 -10.73 -19.20
C ARG A 120 -15.67 -10.30 -17.79
N ASN A 121 -16.00 -11.26 -16.93
CA ASN A 121 -16.37 -11.02 -15.54
C ASN A 121 -15.21 -10.39 -14.76
N TYR A 122 -13.99 -10.93 -14.89
CA TYR A 122 -12.80 -10.35 -14.29
C TYR A 122 -12.58 -8.89 -14.68
N LYS A 123 -12.72 -8.58 -15.96
CA LYS A 123 -12.59 -7.19 -16.45
C LYS A 123 -13.68 -6.28 -15.88
N MET A 124 -14.90 -6.76 -15.78
CA MET A 124 -16.02 -6.00 -15.21
C MET A 124 -15.79 -5.75 -13.72
N ASP A 125 -15.43 -6.77 -12.97
CA ASP A 125 -15.12 -6.67 -11.55
C ASP A 125 -13.97 -5.69 -11.28
N PHE A 126 -12.96 -5.67 -12.18
CA PHE A 126 -11.86 -4.71 -12.06
C PHE A 126 -12.32 -3.27 -12.30
N ILE A 127 -13.18 -3.04 -13.30
CA ILE A 127 -13.74 -1.71 -13.57
C ILE A 127 -14.56 -1.24 -12.38
N HIS A 128 -15.45 -2.06 -11.83
CA HIS A 128 -16.24 -1.70 -10.64
C HIS A 128 -15.36 -1.38 -9.43
N MET A 129 -14.30 -2.18 -9.22
CA MET A 129 -13.33 -1.90 -8.17
C MET A 129 -12.69 -0.52 -8.35
N MET A 130 -12.31 -0.16 -9.57
CA MET A 130 -11.69 1.15 -9.85
C MET A 130 -12.69 2.31 -9.72
N ASP A 131 -13.95 2.10 -10.08
CA ASP A 131 -15.03 3.09 -9.88
C ASP A 131 -15.27 3.34 -8.38
N ASP A 132 -15.24 2.29 -7.56
CA ASP A 132 -15.33 2.39 -6.10
C ASP A 132 -14.16 3.17 -5.52
N VAL A 133 -12.93 2.86 -5.95
CA VAL A 133 -11.71 3.58 -5.53
C VAL A 133 -11.80 5.06 -5.95
N TYR A 134 -12.25 5.34 -7.17
CA TYR A 134 -12.43 6.71 -7.66
C TYR A 134 -13.43 7.48 -6.81
N THR A 135 -14.61 6.92 -6.55
CA THR A 135 -15.68 7.55 -5.78
C THR A 135 -15.23 7.88 -4.36
N LYS A 136 -14.59 6.91 -3.67
CA LYS A 136 -14.01 7.12 -2.34
C LYS A 136 -12.89 8.17 -2.36
N SER A 137 -12.05 8.15 -3.40
CA SER A 137 -10.98 9.14 -3.56
C SER A 137 -11.52 10.57 -3.68
N GLN A 138 -12.65 10.78 -4.38
CA GLN A 138 -13.28 12.09 -4.45
C GLN A 138 -13.80 12.52 -3.07
N SER A 139 -14.45 11.62 -2.33
CA SER A 139 -14.89 11.89 -0.96
C SER A 139 -13.73 12.31 -0.06
N ILE A 140 -12.62 11.56 -0.06
CA ILE A 140 -11.43 11.87 0.74
C ILE A 140 -10.83 13.24 0.37
N ARG A 141 -10.78 13.58 -0.90
CA ARG A 141 -10.24 14.88 -1.37
C ARG A 141 -11.00 16.08 -0.82
N TYR A 142 -12.34 15.97 -0.74
CA TYR A 142 -13.19 17.11 -0.37
C TYR A 142 -13.54 17.12 1.12
N ILE A 143 -13.83 15.98 1.72
CA ILE A 143 -14.34 15.87 3.08
C ILE A 143 -13.22 15.54 4.07
N GLY A 144 -12.20 14.78 3.64
CA GLY A 144 -11.20 14.15 4.49
C GLY A 144 -11.75 12.93 5.20
N ASP A 145 -10.95 12.33 6.06
CA ASP A 145 -11.31 11.22 6.91
C ASP A 145 -10.77 11.48 8.32
N LYS A 146 -11.63 11.38 9.32
CA LYS A 146 -11.31 11.57 10.74
C LYS A 146 -11.35 10.26 11.54
N SER A 147 -11.39 9.14 10.87
CA SER A 147 -11.49 7.83 11.51
C SER A 147 -10.23 7.43 12.28
N ASN A 148 -9.10 8.09 11.99
CA ASN A 148 -7.82 7.80 12.62
C ASN A 148 -7.30 9.01 13.41
N ALA A 149 -7.08 8.84 14.71
CA ALA A 149 -6.72 9.93 15.62
C ALA A 149 -5.31 10.51 15.38
N ASN A 150 -4.40 9.73 14.81
CA ASN A 150 -3.01 10.16 14.53
C ASN A 150 -2.81 10.73 13.12
N THR A 151 -3.90 11.06 12.41
CA THR A 151 -3.84 11.71 11.10
C THR A 151 -4.59 13.03 11.09
N ASP A 152 -4.02 14.02 10.42
CA ASP A 152 -4.72 15.27 10.12
C ASP A 152 -5.25 15.22 8.69
N SER A 153 -6.55 15.00 8.53
CA SER A 153 -7.21 14.91 7.24
C SER A 153 -7.21 16.20 6.41
N ALA A 154 -6.83 17.34 6.99
CA ALA A 154 -6.65 18.58 6.26
C ALA A 154 -5.37 18.59 5.42
N LEU A 155 -4.35 17.82 5.83
CA LEU A 155 -3.06 17.77 5.14
C LEU A 155 -3.14 17.05 3.79
N VAL A 156 -2.45 17.59 2.80
CA VAL A 156 -2.36 16.98 1.45
C VAL A 156 -1.70 15.61 1.51
N ALA A 157 -0.67 15.43 2.32
CA ALA A 157 0.02 14.15 2.49
C ALA A 157 -0.93 13.08 3.05
N THR A 158 -1.74 13.41 4.04
CA THR A 158 -2.76 12.51 4.61
C THR A 158 -3.79 12.10 3.57
N LYS A 159 -4.35 13.06 2.82
CA LYS A 159 -5.34 12.75 1.76
C LYS A 159 -4.77 11.82 0.71
N ARG A 160 -3.52 12.04 0.30
CA ARG A 160 -2.82 11.16 -0.65
C ARG A 160 -2.68 9.73 -0.11
N SER A 161 -2.28 9.58 1.15
CA SER A 161 -2.13 8.27 1.79
C SER A 161 -3.47 7.55 1.97
N LEU A 162 -4.52 8.26 2.35
CA LEU A 162 -5.86 7.67 2.47
C LEU A 162 -6.37 7.13 1.12
N ILE A 163 -6.14 7.85 0.02
CA ILE A 163 -6.48 7.37 -1.32
C ILE A 163 -5.68 6.12 -1.68
N PHE A 164 -4.38 6.11 -1.38
CA PHE A 164 -3.52 4.96 -1.61
C PHE A 164 -3.96 3.75 -0.77
N ASN A 165 -4.34 3.97 0.49
CA ASN A 165 -4.85 2.93 1.37
C ASN A 165 -6.15 2.31 0.84
N GLU A 166 -7.09 3.10 0.29
CA GLU A 166 -8.29 2.54 -0.33
C GLU A 166 -7.97 1.68 -1.56
N LEU A 167 -7.03 2.11 -2.39
CA LEU A 167 -6.56 1.30 -3.51
C LEU A 167 -5.97 -0.04 -3.04
N ASN A 168 -5.06 0.00 -2.07
CA ASN A 168 -4.42 -1.22 -1.52
C ASN A 168 -5.44 -2.17 -0.88
N LYS A 169 -6.42 -1.63 -0.18
CA LYS A 169 -7.50 -2.41 0.43
C LYS A 169 -8.33 -3.15 -0.61
N GLU A 170 -8.70 -2.48 -1.71
CA GLU A 170 -9.46 -3.13 -2.78
C GLU A 170 -8.60 -4.16 -3.55
N LEU A 171 -7.31 -3.89 -3.75
CA LEU A 171 -6.38 -4.87 -4.32
C LEU A 171 -6.23 -6.10 -3.43
N TYR A 172 -6.08 -5.90 -2.11
CA TYR A 172 -6.01 -7.01 -1.15
C TYR A 172 -7.28 -7.87 -1.20
N ARG A 173 -8.45 -7.25 -1.17
CA ARG A 173 -9.74 -7.93 -1.25
C ARG A 173 -9.90 -8.72 -2.54
N LYS A 174 -9.46 -8.16 -3.66
CA LYS A 174 -9.61 -8.78 -4.98
C LYS A 174 -8.69 -9.96 -5.20
N PHE A 175 -7.43 -9.89 -4.76
CA PHE A 175 -6.40 -10.86 -5.11
C PHE A 175 -6.00 -11.83 -4.00
N PHE A 176 -6.31 -11.51 -2.75
CA PHE A 176 -5.84 -12.28 -1.59
C PHE A 176 -6.96 -12.82 -0.70
N MET A 177 -8.20 -12.35 -0.88
CA MET A 177 -9.35 -12.87 -0.14
C MET A 177 -10.23 -13.75 -1.02
N THR A 178 -10.74 -14.82 -0.44
CA THR A 178 -11.76 -15.69 -1.06
C THR A 178 -13.14 -15.00 -1.01
N ARG A 179 -14.08 -15.51 -1.81
CA ARG A 179 -15.46 -15.00 -1.79
C ARG A 179 -16.13 -15.20 -0.43
N ASP A 180 -15.85 -16.32 0.24
CA ASP A 180 -16.43 -16.65 1.55
C ASP A 180 -15.89 -15.73 2.64
N GLU A 181 -14.59 -15.43 2.62
CA GLU A 181 -13.99 -14.45 3.54
C GLU A 181 -14.54 -13.05 3.32
N LEU A 182 -14.67 -12.61 2.06
CA LEU A 182 -15.28 -11.32 1.74
C LEU A 182 -16.73 -11.25 2.22
N GLN A 183 -17.50 -12.34 2.03
CA GLN A 183 -18.89 -12.39 2.48
C GLN A 183 -18.96 -12.38 4.00
N ALA A 184 -18.13 -13.16 4.68
CA ALA A 184 -18.05 -13.19 6.13
C ALA A 184 -17.69 -11.81 6.73
N CYS A 185 -16.79 -11.05 6.06
CA CYS A 185 -16.50 -9.66 6.45
C CYS A 185 -17.70 -8.73 6.25
N LYS A 186 -18.44 -8.87 5.13
CA LYS A 186 -19.63 -8.07 4.86
C LYS A 186 -20.77 -8.33 5.84
N ASP A 187 -20.94 -9.60 6.21
CA ASP A 187 -21.95 -10.06 7.15
C ASP A 187 -21.58 -9.78 8.61
N GLY A 188 -20.33 -9.32 8.87
CA GLY A 188 -19.86 -8.97 10.20
C GLY A 188 -19.41 -10.16 11.05
N TYR A 189 -19.24 -11.35 10.48
CA TYR A 189 -18.73 -12.53 11.20
C TYR A 189 -17.23 -12.41 11.52
N ILE A 190 -16.46 -11.79 10.63
CA ILE A 190 -15.03 -11.54 10.82
C ILE A 190 -14.69 -10.09 10.49
N TYR A 191 -13.69 -9.56 11.20
CA TYR A 191 -13.09 -8.27 10.92
C TYR A 191 -11.59 -8.46 10.72
N ILE A 192 -11.08 -8.04 9.55
CA ILE A 192 -9.65 -8.07 9.24
C ILE A 192 -9.13 -6.65 9.38
N HIS A 193 -8.31 -6.44 10.42
CA HIS A 193 -7.68 -5.16 10.71
C HIS A 193 -6.62 -4.80 9.66
N ASP A 194 -6.50 -3.53 9.33
CA ASP A 194 -5.45 -2.97 8.46
C ASP A 194 -5.32 -3.66 7.09
N GLN A 195 -6.44 -3.90 6.42
CA GLN A 195 -6.45 -4.54 5.10
C GLN A 195 -5.58 -3.82 4.07
N SER A 196 -5.47 -2.49 4.16
CA SER A 196 -4.65 -1.66 3.27
C SER A 196 -3.14 -1.84 3.47
N ALA A 197 -2.72 -2.37 4.63
CA ALA A 197 -1.31 -2.57 4.98
C ALA A 197 -0.81 -4.00 4.74
N ARG A 198 -1.67 -4.90 4.25
CA ARG A 198 -1.37 -6.33 4.13
C ARG A 198 -0.46 -6.70 2.96
N LEU A 199 -0.32 -5.83 1.97
CA LEU A 199 0.44 -6.14 0.75
C LEU A 199 1.94 -5.91 0.90
N ASP A 200 2.34 -4.73 1.40
CA ASP A 200 3.70 -4.22 1.23
C ASP A 200 4.33 -3.69 2.51
N THR A 201 3.58 -3.60 3.63
CA THR A 201 4.05 -2.90 4.82
C THR A 201 4.17 -3.81 6.03
N MET A 202 5.21 -3.59 6.83
CA MET A 202 5.26 -4.06 8.20
C MET A 202 4.22 -3.29 9.02
N ASN A 203 3.40 -3.99 9.80
CA ASN A 203 2.34 -3.33 10.57
C ASN A 203 2.92 -2.68 11.83
N CYS A 204 3.29 -3.47 12.83
CA CYS A 204 3.82 -2.99 14.10
C CYS A 204 5.16 -3.64 14.42
N CYS A 205 5.99 -2.99 15.23
CA CYS A 205 7.23 -3.60 15.69
C CYS A 205 7.58 -3.29 17.15
N LEU A 206 8.29 -4.22 17.77
CA LEU A 206 9.11 -4.00 18.96
C LEU A 206 10.53 -3.74 18.47
N PHE A 207 11.05 -2.55 18.67
CA PHE A 207 12.33 -2.16 18.11
C PHE A 207 13.39 -2.02 19.19
N ASN A 208 14.48 -2.79 19.06
CA ASN A 208 15.59 -2.73 20.00
C ASN A 208 16.48 -1.51 19.68
N VAL A 209 16.06 -0.33 20.13
CA VAL A 209 16.80 0.92 19.95
C VAL A 209 18.18 0.84 20.61
N GLY A 210 18.30 0.16 21.74
CA GLY A 210 19.58 0.01 22.44
C GLY A 210 20.66 -0.69 21.62
N ALA A 211 20.28 -1.74 20.89
CA ALA A 211 21.23 -2.44 20.00
C ALA A 211 21.69 -1.58 18.83
N VAL A 212 20.84 -0.65 18.37
CA VAL A 212 21.18 0.27 17.28
C VAL A 212 22.04 1.43 17.78
N LEU A 213 21.75 1.99 18.95
CA LEU A 213 22.54 3.08 19.53
C LEU A 213 23.95 2.63 19.91
N SER A 214 24.10 1.42 20.44
CA SER A 214 25.38 0.87 20.89
C SER A 214 26.30 0.55 19.70
N GLY A 215 27.44 1.21 19.62
CA GLY A 215 28.44 1.03 18.58
C GLY A 215 28.19 1.82 17.29
N GLY A 216 27.07 2.52 17.17
CA GLY A 216 26.71 3.29 15.98
C GLY A 216 26.07 2.46 14.88
N PHE A 217 25.51 3.13 13.87
CA PHE A 217 24.75 2.52 12.77
C PHE A 217 24.65 3.44 11.55
N GLU A 218 24.29 2.87 10.40
CA GLU A 218 23.97 3.62 9.19
C GLU A 218 22.46 3.81 9.06
N MET A 219 22.03 5.05 8.80
CA MET A 219 20.64 5.38 8.49
C MET A 219 20.58 6.40 7.35
N GLY A 220 19.85 6.07 6.31
CA GLY A 220 19.89 6.82 5.06
C GLY A 220 21.26 6.69 4.41
N ASN A 221 21.94 7.81 4.22
CA ASN A 221 23.31 7.85 3.67
C ASN A 221 24.35 8.38 4.69
N VAL A 222 24.03 8.29 5.97
CA VAL A 222 24.85 8.87 7.05
C VAL A 222 25.13 7.82 8.12
N TRP A 223 26.40 7.76 8.55
CA TRP A 223 26.80 6.97 9.71
C TRP A 223 26.56 7.78 10.99
N TYR A 224 25.77 7.20 11.90
CA TYR A 224 25.54 7.71 13.24
C TYR A 224 26.53 7.02 14.21
N ASN A 225 27.40 7.79 14.83
CA ASN A 225 28.26 7.26 15.87
C ASN A 225 27.46 7.03 17.16
N GLU A 226 27.93 6.12 17.99
CA GLU A 226 27.38 5.91 19.32
C GLU A 226 27.33 7.25 20.10
N PRO A 227 26.18 7.64 20.69
CA PRO A 227 26.08 8.86 21.49
C PRO A 227 27.05 8.87 22.69
N LYS A 228 27.64 10.02 22.93
CA LYS A 228 28.54 10.24 24.08
C LYS A 228 27.86 10.88 25.27
N THR A 229 26.67 11.44 25.07
CA THR A 229 25.87 12.16 26.07
C THR A 229 24.41 11.79 25.97
N LEU A 230 23.66 12.06 27.03
CA LEU A 230 22.24 11.73 27.13
C LEU A 230 21.38 12.53 26.14
N ASP A 231 21.66 13.82 26.00
CA ASP A 231 20.97 14.72 25.06
C ASP A 231 21.09 14.21 23.61
N THR A 232 22.31 13.86 23.20
CA THR A 232 22.55 13.25 21.88
C THR A 232 21.85 11.90 21.74
N ALA A 233 21.80 11.08 22.80
CA ALA A 233 21.07 9.79 22.75
C ALA A 233 19.58 9.99 22.54
N PHE A 234 18.96 10.98 23.17
CA PHE A 234 17.58 11.36 22.93
C PHE A 234 17.33 11.82 21.49
N ASP A 235 18.22 12.66 20.94
CA ASP A 235 18.08 13.14 19.57
C ASP A 235 18.16 12.02 18.56
N VAL A 236 19.16 11.16 18.66
CA VAL A 236 19.33 10.02 17.77
C VAL A 236 18.18 9.01 17.92
N MET A 237 17.72 8.75 19.15
CA MET A 237 16.53 7.92 19.38
C MET A 237 15.29 8.49 18.69
N GLY A 238 15.09 9.78 18.74
CA GLY A 238 14.00 10.45 18.03
C GLY A 238 14.08 10.28 16.52
N ASP A 239 15.27 10.40 15.95
CA ASP A 239 15.50 10.18 14.52
C ASP A 239 15.24 8.73 14.10
N ILE A 240 15.67 7.77 14.92
CA ILE A 240 15.39 6.32 14.71
C ILE A 240 13.88 6.07 14.71
N ILE A 241 13.17 6.59 15.71
CA ILE A 241 11.72 6.43 15.82
C ILE A 241 11.01 6.98 14.59
N LEU A 242 11.29 8.23 14.20
CA LEU A 242 10.66 8.88 13.07
C LEU A 242 10.96 8.17 11.75
N SER A 243 12.21 7.79 11.53
CA SER A 243 12.62 7.10 10.30
C SER A 243 12.01 5.70 10.20
N THR A 244 12.01 4.94 11.28
CA THR A 244 11.45 3.58 11.30
C THR A 244 9.93 3.59 11.22
N ALA A 245 9.26 4.46 11.98
CA ALA A 245 7.81 4.60 11.94
C ALA A 245 7.30 5.00 10.55
N ALA A 246 8.09 5.78 9.80
CA ALA A 246 7.75 6.11 8.41
C ALA A 246 7.79 4.91 7.45
N GLN A 247 8.43 3.80 7.81
CA GLN A 247 8.52 2.57 7.02
C GLN A 247 7.45 1.53 7.36
N GLN A 248 6.62 1.79 8.37
CA GLN A 248 5.60 0.85 8.84
C GLN A 248 4.22 1.51 8.89
N TYR A 249 3.19 0.70 8.98
CA TYR A 249 1.80 1.18 9.01
C TYR A 249 1.30 1.44 10.43
N GLY A 250 1.66 0.59 11.39
CA GLY A 250 1.14 0.62 12.74
C GLY A 250 2.13 1.13 13.79
N GLY A 251 1.98 0.66 15.03
CA GLY A 251 2.70 1.14 16.19
C GLY A 251 4.19 0.75 16.24
N PHE A 252 4.99 1.67 16.75
CA PHE A 252 6.41 1.48 17.05
C PHE A 252 6.60 1.40 18.55
N THR A 253 7.22 0.35 19.06
CA THR A 253 7.45 0.18 20.50
C THR A 253 8.93 0.16 20.82
N VAL A 254 9.35 1.02 21.77
CA VAL A 254 10.68 1.01 22.38
C VAL A 254 10.58 0.30 23.73
N PRO A 255 11.07 -0.94 23.84
CA PRO A 255 11.05 -1.66 25.11
C PRO A 255 12.14 -1.14 26.06
N GLU A 256 11.84 -1.10 27.35
CA GLU A 256 12.80 -0.82 28.44
C GLU A 256 13.65 0.45 28.23
N VAL A 257 12.98 1.54 27.85
CA VAL A 257 13.64 2.80 27.47
C VAL A 257 14.54 3.39 28.57
N ASP A 258 14.17 3.19 29.82
CA ASP A 258 14.96 3.56 31.01
C ASP A 258 16.33 2.86 31.02
N LYS A 259 16.35 1.57 30.76
CA LYS A 259 17.61 0.79 30.67
C LYS A 259 18.45 1.17 29.45
N ILE A 260 17.80 1.45 28.31
CA ILE A 260 18.49 1.85 27.08
C ILE A 260 19.24 3.18 27.26
N LEU A 261 18.63 4.14 27.92
CA LEU A 261 19.18 5.49 28.09
C LEU A 261 20.11 5.62 29.30
N ALA A 262 20.05 4.72 30.29
CA ALA A 262 20.86 4.79 31.50
C ALA A 262 22.39 4.86 31.26
N PRO A 263 23.00 4.11 30.33
CA PRO A 263 24.44 4.22 30.05
C PRO A 263 24.82 5.63 29.55
N TYR A 264 23.94 6.31 28.82
CA TYR A 264 24.18 7.65 28.32
C TYR A 264 23.98 8.71 29.41
N ALA A 265 23.06 8.48 30.34
CA ALA A 265 22.92 9.30 31.55
C ALA A 265 24.17 9.22 32.43
N GLU A 266 24.74 8.02 32.59
CA GLU A 266 25.99 7.83 33.33
C GLU A 266 27.17 8.54 32.65
N LYS A 267 27.29 8.47 31.31
CA LYS A 267 28.30 9.20 30.55
C LYS A 267 28.16 10.71 30.73
N SER A 268 26.94 11.24 30.66
CA SER A 268 26.66 12.66 30.90
C SER A 268 26.96 13.06 32.34
N PHE A 269 26.62 12.21 33.31
CA PHE A 269 26.92 12.47 34.73
C PHE A 269 28.42 12.64 34.97
N ARG A 270 29.24 11.71 34.46
CA ARG A 270 30.70 11.78 34.58
C ARG A 270 31.26 13.03 33.90
N LYS A 271 30.78 13.36 32.70
CA LYS A 271 31.16 14.59 32.01
C LYS A 271 30.86 15.83 32.83
N TYR A 272 29.68 15.98 33.40
CA TYR A 272 29.31 17.14 34.21
C TYR A 272 30.06 17.22 35.55
N GLN A 273 30.38 16.07 36.12
CA GLN A 273 31.22 16.01 37.32
C GLN A 273 32.64 16.50 37.01
N GLU A 274 33.24 16.05 35.92
CA GLU A 274 34.57 16.52 35.48
C GLU A 274 34.56 18.01 35.14
N GLU A 275 33.59 18.49 34.38
CA GLU A 275 33.43 19.93 34.07
C GLU A 275 33.34 20.80 35.30
N PHE A 276 32.64 20.34 36.36
CA PHE A 276 32.54 21.06 37.61
C PHE A 276 33.88 21.10 38.34
N LEU A 277 34.55 19.95 38.47
CA LEU A 277 35.85 19.83 39.13
C LEU A 277 36.90 20.68 38.45
N ASP A 278 36.97 20.70 37.14
CA ASP A 278 37.90 21.53 36.37
C ASP A 278 37.66 23.04 36.53
N SER A 279 36.46 23.43 36.89
CA SER A 279 36.09 24.84 37.09
C SER A 279 36.19 25.32 38.52
N CYS A 280 36.42 24.43 39.47
CA CYS A 280 36.48 24.77 40.92
C CYS A 280 37.80 25.31 41.38
N ASP A 281 37.78 26.21 42.36
CA ASP A 281 38.97 26.62 43.12
C ASP A 281 39.37 25.47 44.05
N PRO A 282 40.63 25.02 44.02
CA PRO A 282 41.11 23.95 44.90
C PRO A 282 40.94 24.20 46.38
N SER A 283 40.68 25.43 46.79
CA SER A 283 40.46 25.80 48.20
C SER A 283 39.01 25.57 48.70
N TRP A 284 38.09 25.18 47.80
CA TRP A 284 36.69 24.95 48.23
C TRP A 284 36.56 23.66 49.05
N GLU A 285 35.73 23.71 50.08
CA GLU A 285 35.41 22.54 50.89
C GLU A 285 34.31 21.70 50.21
N ASN A 286 34.37 20.40 50.39
CA ASN A 286 33.37 19.43 49.88
C ASN A 286 33.14 19.48 48.34
N VAL A 287 34.17 19.80 47.58
CA VAL A 287 34.10 19.97 46.10
C VAL A 287 33.48 18.74 45.41
N GLU A 288 33.85 17.53 45.82
CA GLU A 288 33.32 16.31 45.26
C GLU A 288 31.80 16.19 45.46
N GLU A 289 31.30 16.52 46.67
CA GLU A 289 29.85 16.47 46.92
C GLU A 289 29.10 17.50 46.09
N HIS A 290 29.66 18.69 45.92
CA HIS A 290 29.11 19.72 45.06
C HIS A 290 29.11 19.30 43.58
N ALA A 291 30.17 18.65 43.11
CA ALA A 291 30.27 18.10 41.75
C ALA A 291 29.20 17.05 41.48
N VAL A 292 28.98 16.13 42.42
CA VAL A 292 27.92 15.11 42.34
C VAL A 292 26.54 15.78 42.24
N ARG A 293 26.21 16.73 43.13
CA ARG A 293 24.92 17.46 43.11
C ARG A 293 24.73 18.22 41.79
N TYR A 294 25.76 18.87 41.31
CA TYR A 294 25.73 19.58 40.03
C TYR A 294 25.45 18.60 38.86
N ALA A 295 26.17 17.51 38.78
CA ALA A 295 25.98 16.50 37.73
C ALA A 295 24.58 15.89 37.80
N GLN A 296 24.08 15.54 39.00
CA GLN A 296 22.71 15.05 39.16
C GLN A 296 21.66 16.02 38.62
N LYS A 297 21.78 17.31 38.97
CA LYS A 297 20.87 18.37 38.51
C LYS A 297 20.92 18.52 36.99
N LYS A 298 22.10 18.40 36.40
CA LYS A 298 22.28 18.51 34.95
C LYS A 298 21.68 17.33 34.22
N VAL A 299 21.95 16.09 34.66
CA VAL A 299 21.39 14.87 34.09
C VAL A 299 19.86 14.90 34.18
N ARG A 300 19.30 15.30 35.32
CA ARG A 300 17.85 15.44 35.47
C ARG A 300 17.27 16.40 34.42
N ARG A 301 17.89 17.57 34.27
CA ARG A 301 17.48 18.54 33.26
C ARG A 301 17.57 17.98 31.85
N ASP A 302 18.63 17.22 31.53
CA ASP A 302 18.81 16.62 30.23
C ASP A 302 17.73 15.55 29.98
N CYS A 303 17.30 14.78 31.00
CA CYS A 303 16.16 13.89 30.92
C CYS A 303 14.88 14.66 30.58
N ASP A 304 14.54 15.70 31.34
CA ASP A 304 13.33 16.48 31.14
C ASP A 304 13.29 17.13 29.75
N GLN A 305 14.40 17.73 29.32
CA GLN A 305 14.51 18.31 27.98
C GLN A 305 14.48 17.26 26.85
N GLY A 306 15.12 16.12 27.08
CA GLY A 306 15.13 15.02 26.14
C GLY A 306 13.71 14.47 25.89
N TRP A 307 12.97 14.20 26.95
CA TRP A 307 11.58 13.75 26.84
C TRP A 307 10.69 14.78 26.16
N GLN A 308 10.79 16.04 26.56
CA GLN A 308 10.05 17.12 25.91
C GLN A 308 10.39 17.22 24.43
N GLY A 309 11.67 17.04 24.05
CA GLY A 309 12.11 17.04 22.66
C GLY A 309 11.53 15.86 21.87
N ILE A 310 11.48 14.66 22.45
CA ILE A 310 10.83 13.48 21.84
C ILE A 310 9.35 13.75 21.64
N GLU A 311 8.63 14.25 22.65
CA GLU A 311 7.21 14.54 22.51
C GLU A 311 6.92 15.56 21.40
N TYR A 312 7.72 16.61 21.31
CA TYR A 312 7.60 17.56 20.20
C TYR A 312 7.83 16.90 18.84
N LYS A 313 8.88 16.09 18.69
CA LYS A 313 9.15 15.37 17.44
C LYS A 313 7.98 14.47 17.06
N LEU A 314 7.44 13.70 18.00
CA LEU A 314 6.36 12.75 17.74
C LEU A 314 5.02 13.41 17.40
N ASN A 315 4.75 14.59 17.94
CA ASN A 315 3.47 15.29 17.76
C ASN A 315 3.49 16.38 16.68
N THR A 316 4.67 16.78 16.18
CA THR A 316 4.78 17.89 15.22
C THR A 316 5.42 17.51 13.91
N VAL A 317 6.23 16.45 13.88
CA VAL A 317 6.92 15.99 12.67
C VAL A 317 6.15 14.81 12.06
N GLY A 318 5.23 15.12 11.17
CA GLY A 318 4.50 14.13 10.41
C GLY A 318 5.39 13.43 9.36
N SER A 319 5.08 12.18 9.05
CA SER A 319 5.71 11.45 7.96
C SER A 319 5.28 12.02 6.59
N SER A 320 5.96 11.59 5.52
CA SER A 320 5.54 11.91 4.14
C SER A 320 4.15 11.36 3.79
N ARG A 321 3.61 10.46 4.61
CA ARG A 321 2.24 9.92 4.50
C ARG A 321 1.20 10.80 5.18
N GLY A 322 1.62 11.81 5.98
CA GLY A 322 0.75 12.72 6.71
C GLY A 322 0.22 12.16 8.03
N ASP A 323 0.81 11.09 8.53
CA ASP A 323 0.56 10.53 9.86
C ASP A 323 1.67 10.90 10.83
N TYR A 324 1.33 10.94 12.11
CA TYR A 324 2.28 11.04 13.22
C TYR A 324 2.63 9.63 13.72
N PRO A 325 3.86 9.39 14.19
CA PRO A 325 4.23 8.08 14.70
C PRO A 325 3.38 7.70 15.92
N PHE A 326 2.85 6.47 15.89
CA PHE A 326 2.17 5.89 17.05
C PHE A 326 3.21 5.13 17.87
N VAL A 327 3.66 5.71 18.98
CA VAL A 327 4.79 5.21 19.74
C VAL A 327 4.36 4.73 21.13
N THR A 328 4.84 3.55 21.48
CA THR A 328 4.74 3.00 22.85
C THR A 328 6.13 2.86 23.43
N VAL A 329 6.31 3.22 24.67
CA VAL A 329 7.54 2.94 25.44
C VAL A 329 7.20 2.06 26.64
N THR A 330 8.10 1.15 27.01
CA THR A 330 8.02 0.44 28.28
C THR A 330 9.16 0.88 29.18
N LEU A 331 8.90 0.98 30.47
CA LEU A 331 9.81 1.49 31.50
C LEU A 331 9.46 0.89 32.88
N GLY A 332 10.29 1.17 33.88
CA GLY A 332 10.00 0.86 35.28
C GLY A 332 10.54 -0.48 35.78
N LEU A 333 11.24 -1.25 34.94
CA LEU A 333 11.96 -2.45 35.35
C LEU A 333 13.42 -2.18 35.75
N GLY A 334 13.89 -0.94 35.57
CA GLY A 334 15.22 -0.52 35.95
C GLY A 334 15.37 -0.34 37.47
N THR A 335 16.54 -0.67 38.00
CA THR A 335 16.83 -0.61 39.46
C THR A 335 17.89 0.42 39.81
N SER A 336 18.72 0.85 38.86
CA SER A 336 19.75 1.87 39.06
C SER A 336 19.14 3.27 39.23
N ASP A 337 19.88 4.19 39.84
CA ASP A 337 19.42 5.57 40.03
C ASP A 337 19.23 6.27 38.68
N PHE A 338 20.07 6.01 37.68
CA PHE A 338 19.92 6.60 36.36
C PHE A 338 18.65 6.08 35.64
N GLU A 339 18.35 4.78 35.72
CA GLU A 339 17.12 4.20 35.17
C GLU A 339 15.88 4.83 35.82
N LYS A 340 15.91 4.98 37.15
CA LYS A 340 14.81 5.63 37.88
C LYS A 340 14.60 7.10 37.50
N VAL A 341 15.69 7.85 37.37
CA VAL A 341 15.63 9.28 36.97
C VAL A 341 15.02 9.42 35.58
N ILE A 342 15.40 8.59 34.64
CA ILE A 342 14.86 8.57 33.27
C ILE A 342 13.37 8.25 33.29
N ALA A 343 12.96 7.18 34.01
CA ALA A 343 11.57 6.79 34.11
C ALA A 343 10.69 7.83 34.78
N ILE A 344 11.15 8.42 35.92
CA ILE A 344 10.42 9.45 36.63
C ILE A 344 10.28 10.72 35.78
N SER A 345 11.36 11.13 35.10
CA SER A 345 11.35 12.31 34.23
C SER A 345 10.31 12.15 33.10
N LEU A 346 10.21 10.97 32.48
CA LEU A 346 9.16 10.73 31.47
C LEU A 346 7.77 10.93 32.05
N LEU A 347 7.48 10.33 33.20
CA LEU A 347 6.15 10.40 33.84
C LEU A 347 5.78 11.80 34.32
N GLU A 348 6.77 12.68 34.56
CA GLU A 348 6.54 14.07 35.00
C GLU A 348 6.42 15.04 33.81
N VAL A 349 7.07 14.75 32.69
CA VAL A 349 7.02 15.57 31.47
C VAL A 349 5.78 15.28 30.64
N HIS A 350 5.39 13.99 30.53
CA HIS A 350 4.20 13.54 29.80
C HIS A 350 2.92 13.95 30.52
#